data_03a5f0b66833efe9685dd533f8bc7921
#
_entry.id   03a5f0b66833efe9685dd533f8bc7921
#
_cell.length_a   1.000
_cell.length_b   1.000
_cell.length_c   1.000
_cell.angle_alpha   90.00
_cell.angle_beta   90.00
_cell.angle_gamma   90.00
#
_symmetry.space_group_name_H-M   'P 1'
#
loop_
_entity.id
_entity.type
_entity.pdbx_description
1 polymer ?
#
loop_
_entity_poly.entity_id
_entity_poly.type
_entity_poly.pdbx_seq_one_letter_code
_entity_poly.pdbx_strand_id
1 'polypeptide(L)'
;MKLNLILFTILLPTLLLGQGSEGISKRNLANADLQLIENHDPQVEKENFDLLPGYEVNLFAQEPMLANPIHMTWDNRGRLWVACSWAYPQLKPGEVANDKIIILEDVDGDGRADKSTVFADGLYMPTGIELANGGCFVAQTPDVFFLKDTDGDDVADVKELPLTGFGIEDSHHSVSAWRRGPGGWIYFQEGIFLHTQVETAYGMVRNYNGGVYQYNPRTRDLRIFASVGVGNPWGHVFTKWGQSFFVDNPRVHYLSPATGNSGQRIRLNHLISTEKQCGGDLATGTHLPEGIRGQLLTCRFKSRSIIRYEFTDSGAGFSANVLPPLISSKHPNFRPVDCKVGPDGAVYVADWYNPIINHAKHNFRDPRRDKDHGRIWRITAKNRPLSPKPKLVDAPLPDLLDHLKSPEAWTRHQARLTLSGLQPDPVSQALSKWVDGLDRKDPEHAHHLVEAMWACQNVERPNEKILNLVLASKNGNARSAGARILRYWHGDLSDPVSLLAKAASDPFPRTRMEAILSAGYVPRSEAFSAALGALDYPRD
;
A
#
# COMPACT_ATOMS: atom_id res chain seq x y z
N MET A 1 -50.10 -63.82 -12.33
CA MET A 1 -49.71 -62.41 -12.13
C MET A 1 -49.51 -62.18 -10.65
N LYS A 2 -48.32 -62.21 -10.15
CA LYS A 2 -47.99 -61.96 -8.75
C LYS A 2 -47.49 -60.52 -8.62
N LEU A 3 -48.17 -59.70 -7.83
CA LEU A 3 -47.87 -58.34 -7.51
C LEU A 3 -46.81 -58.31 -6.39
N ASN A 4 -45.60 -57.88 -6.63
CA ASN A 4 -44.60 -57.70 -5.58
C ASN A 4 -44.75 -56.29 -5.01
N LEU A 5 -45.14 -56.24 -3.74
CA LEU A 5 -45.21 -55.02 -2.93
C LEU A 5 -43.77 -54.71 -2.42
N ILE A 6 -43.15 -53.62 -2.90
CA ILE A 6 -41.89 -53.13 -2.38
C ILE A 6 -42.18 -52.16 -1.23
N LEU A 7 -41.82 -52.58 -0.03
CA LEU A 7 -41.85 -51.75 1.18
C LEU A 7 -40.68 -50.79 1.14
N PHE A 8 -40.95 -49.49 0.99
CA PHE A 8 -39.96 -48.43 1.22
C PHE A 8 -39.87 -48.16 2.73
N THR A 9 -38.80 -48.58 3.36
CA THR A 9 -38.47 -48.20 4.73
C THR A 9 -37.86 -46.78 4.70
N ILE A 10 -38.60 -45.80 5.18
CA ILE A 10 -38.13 -44.45 5.40
C ILE A 10 -37.28 -44.47 6.67
N LEU A 11 -35.96 -44.43 6.50
CA LEU A 11 -35.04 -44.09 7.60
C LEU A 11 -35.15 -42.59 7.86
N LEU A 12 -35.78 -42.21 8.97
CA LEU A 12 -35.63 -40.86 9.53
C LEU A 12 -34.18 -40.67 9.97
N PRO A 13 -33.52 -39.59 9.56
CA PRO A 13 -32.23 -39.27 10.15
C PRO A 13 -32.42 -38.81 11.59
N THR A 14 -31.86 -39.56 12.51
CA THR A 14 -31.69 -39.17 13.91
C THR A 14 -30.95 -37.83 13.94
N LEU A 15 -31.63 -36.82 14.44
CA LEU A 15 -31.06 -35.49 14.68
C LEU A 15 -29.83 -35.61 15.60
N LEU A 16 -28.66 -35.29 15.06
CA LEU A 16 -27.47 -35.03 15.85
C LEU A 16 -27.62 -33.68 16.59
N LEU A 17 -28.33 -33.72 17.72
CA LEU A 17 -28.46 -32.57 18.64
C LEU A 17 -27.31 -32.47 19.64
N GLY A 18 -26.15 -33.08 19.36
CA GLY A 18 -25.03 -33.13 20.30
C GLY A 18 -23.82 -32.22 20.00
N GLN A 19 -23.70 -31.68 18.80
CA GLN A 19 -22.48 -30.91 18.46
C GLN A 19 -22.60 -29.39 18.57
N GLY A 20 -23.81 -28.85 18.76
CA GLY A 20 -24.03 -27.40 18.87
C GLY A 20 -23.62 -26.81 20.23
N SER A 21 -23.71 -27.54 21.32
CA SER A 21 -23.45 -27.04 22.66
C SER A 21 -21.97 -26.99 23.03
N GLU A 22 -21.13 -27.93 22.57
CA GLU A 22 -19.70 -27.90 22.82
C GLU A 22 -18.98 -26.78 22.01
N GLY A 23 -19.47 -26.50 20.80
CA GLY A 23 -18.93 -25.41 19.99
C GLY A 23 -19.21 -24.02 20.60
N ILE A 24 -20.39 -23.85 21.20
CA ILE A 24 -20.77 -22.61 21.91
C ILE A 24 -19.98 -22.47 23.22
N SER A 25 -19.77 -23.56 23.95
CA SER A 25 -19.00 -23.58 25.21
C SER A 25 -17.51 -23.22 24.96
N LYS A 26 -16.85 -23.77 23.92
CA LYS A 26 -15.47 -23.43 23.57
C LYS A 26 -15.34 -22.00 23.06
N ARG A 27 -16.34 -21.46 22.37
CA ARG A 27 -16.37 -20.03 21.98
C ARG A 27 -16.52 -19.11 23.19
N ASN A 28 -17.30 -19.48 24.17
CA ASN A 28 -17.45 -18.70 25.41
C ASN A 28 -16.20 -18.73 26.28
N LEU A 29 -15.45 -19.83 26.30
CA LEU A 29 -14.15 -19.91 26.98
C LEU A 29 -13.08 -19.03 26.34
N ALA A 30 -13.04 -18.93 25.01
CA ALA A 30 -12.14 -18.00 24.30
C ALA A 30 -12.42 -16.53 24.61
N ASN A 31 -13.61 -16.21 25.11
CA ASN A 31 -14.00 -14.86 25.54
C ASN A 31 -13.67 -14.56 26.99
N ALA A 32 -13.38 -15.56 27.82
CA ALA A 32 -13.03 -15.39 29.22
C ALA A 32 -11.60 -14.82 29.43
N ASP A 33 -10.74 -14.98 28.42
CA ASP A 33 -9.32 -14.60 28.50
C ASP A 33 -9.03 -13.18 27.93
N LEU A 34 -10.08 -12.40 27.55
CA LEU A 34 -9.87 -11.02 27.10
C LEU A 34 -9.56 -10.14 28.31
N GLN A 35 -8.35 -9.59 28.30
CA GLN A 35 -7.98 -8.56 29.25
C GLN A 35 -8.62 -7.24 28.82
N LEU A 36 -9.67 -6.83 29.53
CA LEU A 36 -10.28 -5.51 29.36
C LEU A 36 -9.48 -4.47 30.14
N ILE A 37 -9.31 -3.31 29.55
CA ILE A 37 -8.62 -2.17 30.16
C ILE A 37 -9.69 -1.17 30.60
N GLU A 38 -9.60 -0.70 31.83
CA GLU A 38 -10.45 0.34 32.39
C GLU A 38 -9.83 1.74 32.25
N ASN A 39 -8.50 1.81 32.28
CA ASN A 39 -7.77 3.06 32.11
C ASN A 39 -7.24 3.18 30.68
N HIS A 40 -7.83 4.07 29.90
CA HIS A 40 -7.48 4.33 28.51
C HIS A 40 -6.50 5.52 28.35
N ASP A 41 -5.88 6.00 29.43
CA ASP A 41 -4.87 7.06 29.34
C ASP A 41 -3.72 6.61 28.42
N PRO A 42 -3.37 7.38 27.37
CA PRO A 42 -2.25 7.06 26.49
C PRO A 42 -0.90 6.91 27.20
N GLN A 43 -0.74 7.54 28.36
CA GLN A 43 0.48 7.41 29.15
C GLN A 43 0.67 5.98 29.66
N VAL A 44 -0.41 5.30 30.05
CA VAL A 44 -0.39 3.89 30.47
C VAL A 44 0.05 2.99 29.32
N GLU A 45 -0.42 3.25 28.12
CA GLU A 45 0.01 2.50 26.94
C GLU A 45 1.47 2.78 26.60
N LYS A 46 1.90 4.06 26.65
CA LYS A 46 3.27 4.49 26.39
C LYS A 46 4.27 3.82 27.32
N GLU A 47 3.95 3.64 28.59
CA GLU A 47 4.78 2.96 29.60
C GLU A 47 4.96 1.46 29.30
N ASN A 48 4.10 0.88 28.50
CA ASN A 48 4.16 -0.51 28.07
C ASN A 48 4.94 -0.72 26.76
N PHE A 49 5.49 0.33 26.16
CA PHE A 49 6.31 0.22 24.96
C PHE A 49 7.75 -0.18 25.27
N ASP A 50 8.26 -1.12 24.49
CA ASP A 50 9.68 -1.46 24.41
C ASP A 50 10.19 -1.03 23.02
N LEU A 51 11.09 -0.07 23.00
CA LEU A 51 11.62 0.57 21.80
C LEU A 51 13.02 0.08 21.49
N LEU A 52 13.33 -0.02 20.22
CA LEU A 52 14.70 -0.21 19.76
C LEU A 52 15.60 0.89 20.39
N PRO A 53 16.77 0.56 20.95
CA PRO A 53 17.68 1.56 21.53
C PRO A 53 17.99 2.70 20.56
N GLY A 54 17.96 3.95 21.06
CA GLY A 54 18.18 5.14 20.25
C GLY A 54 16.91 5.76 19.66
N TYR A 55 15.74 5.21 19.96
CA TYR A 55 14.46 5.77 19.54
C TYR A 55 13.62 6.24 20.73
N GLU A 56 12.66 7.09 20.43
CA GLU A 56 11.64 7.55 21.37
C GLU A 56 10.29 7.60 20.68
N VAL A 57 9.21 7.60 21.45
CA VAL A 57 7.83 7.65 20.95
C VAL A 57 7.07 8.76 21.68
N ASN A 58 6.34 9.53 20.90
CA ASN A 58 5.34 10.48 21.40
C ASN A 58 3.97 10.20 20.79
N LEU A 59 2.94 10.64 21.48
CA LEU A 59 1.58 10.62 20.98
C LEU A 59 1.41 11.77 20.00
N PHE A 60 1.03 11.45 18.75
CA PHE A 60 0.73 12.46 17.74
C PHE A 60 -0.73 12.89 17.79
N ALA A 61 -1.65 11.93 17.85
CA ALA A 61 -3.08 12.20 17.97
C ALA A 61 -3.80 11.08 18.71
N GLN A 62 -4.91 11.41 19.34
CA GLN A 62 -5.77 10.49 20.08
C GLN A 62 -7.23 10.92 20.00
N GLU A 63 -8.09 10.13 20.59
CA GLU A 63 -9.47 10.50 20.86
C GLU A 63 -9.54 11.84 21.65
N PRO A 64 -10.48 12.74 21.36
CA PRO A 64 -11.61 12.62 20.42
C PRO A 64 -11.28 13.06 18.99
N MET A 65 -10.02 13.36 18.64
CA MET A 65 -9.64 13.78 17.28
C MET A 65 -9.89 12.69 16.24
N LEU A 66 -9.73 11.44 16.64
CA LEU A 66 -9.98 10.25 15.81
C LEU A 66 -10.32 9.05 16.69
N ALA A 67 -10.90 8.01 16.07
CA ALA A 67 -11.03 6.68 16.69
C ALA A 67 -10.89 5.59 15.62
N ASN A 68 -10.44 4.40 16.02
CA ASN A 68 -10.25 3.25 15.15
C ASN A 68 -9.58 3.56 13.79
N PRO A 69 -8.37 4.16 13.77
CA PRO A 69 -7.64 4.44 12.55
C PRO A 69 -7.22 3.13 11.87
N ILE A 70 -7.34 3.06 10.54
CA ILE A 70 -7.04 1.84 9.78
C ILE A 70 -6.07 2.04 8.62
N HIS A 71 -6.01 3.23 8.05
CA HIS A 71 -5.08 3.55 6.97
C HIS A 71 -4.73 5.03 6.99
N MET A 72 -3.50 5.37 6.60
CA MET A 72 -2.98 6.74 6.61
C MET A 72 -2.34 7.10 5.27
N THR A 73 -2.39 8.38 4.94
CA THR A 73 -1.59 8.99 3.87
C THR A 73 -1.31 10.46 4.19
N TRP A 74 -0.49 11.12 3.38
CA TRP A 74 -0.08 12.51 3.60
C TRP A 74 -0.40 13.37 2.38
N ASP A 75 -0.82 14.60 2.60
CA ASP A 75 -0.91 15.59 1.54
C ASP A 75 0.40 16.39 1.35
N ASN A 76 0.45 17.22 0.32
CA ASN A 76 1.62 18.05 0.01
C ASN A 76 1.82 19.24 0.97
N ARG A 77 0.89 19.48 1.89
CA ARG A 77 1.05 20.41 3.02
C ARG A 77 1.69 19.71 4.23
N GLY A 78 1.86 18.39 4.18
CA GLY A 78 2.39 17.57 5.27
C GLY A 78 1.35 17.30 6.35
N ARG A 79 0.06 17.36 6.03
CA ARG A 79 -1.02 16.98 6.94
C ARG A 79 -1.32 15.50 6.81
N LEU A 80 -1.65 14.86 7.92
CA LEU A 80 -1.94 13.42 7.96
C LEU A 80 -3.44 13.19 7.70
N TRP A 81 -3.73 12.40 6.68
CA TRP A 81 -5.08 11.94 6.35
C TRP A 81 -5.27 10.52 6.89
N VAL A 82 -6.37 10.29 7.61
CA VAL A 82 -6.62 9.03 8.30
C VAL A 82 -8.02 8.52 7.95
N ALA A 83 -8.10 7.27 7.47
CA ALA A 83 -9.36 6.55 7.39
C ALA A 83 -9.66 5.92 8.75
N CYS A 84 -10.86 6.19 9.28
CA CYS A 84 -11.34 5.72 10.58
C CYS A 84 -12.60 4.90 10.40
N SER A 85 -12.69 3.73 11.03
CA SER A 85 -13.85 2.84 10.89
C SER A 85 -14.39 2.33 12.22
N TRP A 86 -15.48 2.91 12.66
CA TRP A 86 -16.29 2.44 13.81
C TRP A 86 -17.21 1.27 13.43
N ALA A 87 -17.64 1.22 12.14
CA ALA A 87 -18.57 0.21 11.64
C ALA A 87 -17.96 -1.18 11.62
N TYR A 88 -16.63 -1.30 11.51
CA TYR A 88 -15.95 -2.58 11.43
C TYR A 88 -16.11 -3.41 12.74
N PRO A 89 -16.38 -4.73 12.69
CA PRO A 89 -16.57 -5.51 11.46
C PRO A 89 -18.01 -5.55 10.95
N GLN A 90 -19.01 -5.12 11.70
CA GLN A 90 -20.42 -5.01 11.31
C GLN A 90 -21.18 -4.02 12.20
N LEU A 91 -22.11 -3.30 11.61
CA LEU A 91 -23.13 -2.54 12.31
C LEU A 91 -24.23 -3.46 12.88
N LYS A 92 -24.93 -3.00 13.91
CA LYS A 92 -26.17 -3.61 14.35
C LYS A 92 -27.32 -3.24 13.39
N PRO A 93 -28.37 -4.08 13.28
CA PRO A 93 -29.55 -3.72 12.51
C PRO A 93 -30.13 -2.38 12.99
N GLY A 94 -30.34 -1.45 12.05
CA GLY A 94 -30.87 -0.11 12.35
C GLY A 94 -29.80 0.95 12.71
N GLU A 95 -28.54 0.56 12.93
CA GLU A 95 -27.45 1.54 13.06
C GLU A 95 -27.11 2.14 11.68
N VAL A 96 -26.82 3.44 11.68
CA VAL A 96 -26.36 4.17 10.49
C VAL A 96 -24.84 4.22 10.51
N ALA A 97 -24.21 3.95 9.37
CA ALA A 97 -22.77 4.09 9.22
C ALA A 97 -22.36 5.56 9.31
N ASN A 98 -21.27 5.84 10.02
CA ASN A 98 -20.71 7.18 10.14
C ASN A 98 -19.19 7.14 10.28
N ASP A 99 -18.56 6.25 9.54
CA ASP A 99 -17.12 6.21 9.43
C ASP A 99 -16.59 7.44 8.71
N LYS A 100 -15.34 7.82 8.95
CA LYS A 100 -14.83 9.14 8.58
C LYS A 100 -13.47 9.07 7.91
N ILE A 101 -13.20 10.08 7.09
CA ILE A 101 -11.85 10.50 6.72
C ILE A 101 -11.53 11.77 7.48
N ILE A 102 -10.41 11.77 8.19
CA ILE A 102 -9.99 12.85 9.07
C ILE A 102 -8.65 13.40 8.59
N ILE A 103 -8.52 14.74 8.62
CA ILE A 103 -7.25 15.44 8.39
C ILE A 103 -6.72 15.90 9.75
N LEU A 104 -5.49 15.51 10.08
CA LEU A 104 -4.78 15.91 11.29
C LEU A 104 -3.63 16.85 10.91
N GLU A 105 -3.49 17.94 11.63
CA GLU A 105 -2.49 18.96 11.37
C GLU A 105 -1.72 19.32 12.65
N ASP A 106 -0.40 19.24 12.57
CA ASP A 106 0.56 19.77 13.54
C ASP A 106 0.96 21.16 13.06
N VAL A 107 0.35 22.18 13.67
CA VAL A 107 0.44 23.58 13.23
C VAL A 107 1.70 24.25 13.78
N ASP A 108 2.08 23.95 15.02
CA ASP A 108 3.24 24.55 15.69
C ASP A 108 4.54 23.75 15.55
N GLY A 109 4.46 22.53 15.03
CA GLY A 109 5.63 21.68 14.72
C GLY A 109 6.19 20.94 15.93
N ASP A 110 5.41 20.78 17.02
CA ASP A 110 5.85 20.08 18.23
C ASP A 110 5.79 18.54 18.11
N GLY A 111 5.25 18.03 17.02
CA GLY A 111 5.06 16.61 16.75
C GLY A 111 3.78 16.05 17.34
N ARG A 112 2.78 16.90 17.58
CA ARG A 112 1.41 16.55 17.96
C ARG A 112 0.42 17.25 17.05
N ALA A 113 -0.72 16.65 16.84
CA ALA A 113 -1.79 17.30 16.08
C ALA A 113 -2.52 18.31 16.96
N ASP A 114 -2.61 19.56 16.47
CA ASP A 114 -3.37 20.66 17.10
C ASP A 114 -4.80 20.73 16.57
N LYS A 115 -4.97 20.31 15.31
CA LYS A 115 -6.23 20.42 14.59
C LYS A 115 -6.64 19.08 13.99
N SER A 116 -7.95 18.80 14.10
CA SER A 116 -8.62 17.68 13.44
C SER A 116 -9.79 18.21 12.64
N THR A 117 -9.83 17.91 11.34
CA THR A 117 -10.93 18.27 10.45
C THR A 117 -11.56 17.00 9.88
N VAL A 118 -12.88 16.89 9.95
CA VAL A 118 -13.62 15.80 9.31
C VAL A 118 -13.77 16.16 7.83
N PHE A 119 -12.96 15.54 6.97
CA PHE A 119 -13.01 15.73 5.52
C PHE A 119 -14.25 15.10 4.90
N ALA A 120 -14.63 13.92 5.36
CA ALA A 120 -15.86 13.24 4.94
C ALA A 120 -16.37 12.35 6.06
N ASP A 121 -17.69 12.21 6.18
CA ASP A 121 -18.37 11.32 7.09
C ASP A 121 -19.49 10.52 6.39
N GLY A 122 -20.33 9.81 7.16
CA GLY A 122 -21.38 8.96 6.60
C GLY A 122 -20.86 7.79 5.78
N LEU A 123 -19.58 7.43 5.92
CA LEU A 123 -18.95 6.32 5.22
C LEU A 123 -19.22 4.97 5.95
N TYR A 124 -19.02 3.87 5.23
CA TYR A 124 -19.14 2.52 5.76
C TYR A 124 -17.87 1.71 5.48
N MET A 125 -17.10 1.41 6.50
CA MET A 125 -15.85 0.65 6.44
C MET A 125 -14.89 1.12 5.32
N PRO A 126 -14.42 2.39 5.34
CA PRO A 126 -13.39 2.82 4.41
C PRO A 126 -12.10 2.06 4.72
N THR A 127 -11.67 1.20 3.80
CA THR A 127 -10.54 0.27 4.02
C THR A 127 -9.22 0.75 3.45
N GLY A 128 -9.21 1.89 2.80
CA GLY A 128 -8.02 2.53 2.27
C GLY A 128 -8.31 3.86 1.61
N ILE A 129 -7.33 4.74 1.64
CA ILE A 129 -7.38 6.07 1.03
C ILE A 129 -6.09 6.35 0.26
N GLU A 130 -6.20 7.14 -0.80
CA GLU A 130 -5.02 7.67 -1.51
C GLU A 130 -5.35 8.99 -2.18
N LEU A 131 -4.42 9.95 -2.10
CA LEU A 131 -4.61 11.29 -2.63
C LEU A 131 -4.17 11.38 -4.09
N ALA A 132 -5.04 11.93 -4.94
CA ALA A 132 -4.72 12.22 -6.32
C ALA A 132 -5.72 13.24 -6.90
N ASN A 133 -5.36 13.91 -7.99
CA ASN A 133 -6.24 14.81 -8.75
C ASN A 133 -6.88 15.93 -7.92
N GLY A 134 -6.23 16.32 -6.81
CA GLY A 134 -6.76 17.34 -5.90
C GLY A 134 -7.90 16.86 -5.01
N GLY A 135 -8.02 15.56 -4.78
CA GLY A 135 -9.00 14.94 -3.90
C GLY A 135 -8.49 13.63 -3.32
N CYS A 136 -9.39 12.87 -2.72
CA CYS A 136 -9.13 11.63 -2.02
C CYS A 136 -9.93 10.46 -2.63
N PHE A 137 -9.25 9.42 -3.09
CA PHE A 137 -9.89 8.14 -3.40
C PHE A 137 -10.10 7.37 -2.11
N VAL A 138 -11.31 6.84 -1.93
CA VAL A 138 -11.73 6.11 -0.72
C VAL A 138 -12.30 4.76 -1.11
N ALA A 139 -11.69 3.68 -0.63
CA ALA A 139 -12.24 2.34 -0.80
C ALA A 139 -13.36 2.09 0.21
N GLN A 140 -14.55 1.88 -0.27
CA GLN A 140 -15.73 1.46 0.49
C GLN A 140 -16.44 0.37 -0.30
N THR A 141 -15.94 -0.85 -0.21
CA THR A 141 -16.42 -1.98 -1.02
C THR A 141 -17.95 -2.14 -0.98
N PRO A 142 -18.64 -2.31 -2.14
CA PRO A 142 -18.10 -2.64 -3.47
C PRO A 142 -17.54 -1.47 -4.28
N ASP A 143 -17.51 -0.28 -3.72
CA ASP A 143 -17.26 0.98 -4.39
C ASP A 143 -15.87 1.53 -4.06
N VAL A 144 -15.35 2.35 -4.96
CA VAL A 144 -14.30 3.31 -4.71
C VAL A 144 -14.86 4.69 -5.03
N PHE A 145 -14.93 5.54 -4.02
CA PHE A 145 -15.34 6.94 -4.20
C PHE A 145 -14.14 7.83 -4.49
N PHE A 146 -14.37 8.90 -5.21
CA PHE A 146 -13.49 10.05 -5.29
C PHE A 146 -14.20 11.23 -4.62
N LEU A 147 -13.60 11.73 -3.54
CA LEU A 147 -14.09 12.82 -2.74
C LEU A 147 -13.19 14.03 -2.94
N LYS A 148 -13.77 15.21 -3.10
CA LYS A 148 -13.01 16.44 -3.32
C LYS A 148 -13.66 17.61 -2.60
N ASP A 149 -12.81 18.48 -2.06
CA ASP A 149 -13.10 19.80 -1.59
C ASP A 149 -12.85 20.80 -2.76
N THR A 150 -13.84 21.61 -3.14
CA THR A 150 -13.72 22.56 -4.24
C THR A 150 -13.74 24.01 -3.79
N ASP A 151 -14.16 24.31 -2.55
CA ASP A 151 -14.22 25.65 -1.98
C ASP A 151 -13.11 25.97 -0.96
N GLY A 152 -12.33 24.94 -0.55
CA GLY A 152 -11.13 25.09 0.25
C GLY A 152 -11.35 25.11 1.76
N ASP A 153 -12.48 24.58 2.24
CA ASP A 153 -12.81 24.49 3.66
C ASP A 153 -12.33 23.19 4.35
N ASP A 154 -11.64 22.32 3.61
CA ASP A 154 -11.17 21.00 4.01
C ASP A 154 -12.31 19.97 4.25
N VAL A 155 -13.52 20.21 3.71
CA VAL A 155 -14.65 19.27 3.72
C VAL A 155 -15.02 18.89 2.29
N ALA A 156 -15.29 17.62 2.05
CA ALA A 156 -15.63 17.14 0.70
C ALA A 156 -17.05 17.60 0.30
N ASP A 157 -17.16 18.37 -0.76
CA ASP A 157 -18.40 18.84 -1.39
C ASP A 157 -18.73 18.11 -2.70
N VAL A 158 -17.77 17.37 -3.26
CA VAL A 158 -17.94 16.51 -4.44
C VAL A 158 -17.71 15.06 -4.08
N LYS A 159 -18.64 14.20 -4.55
CA LYS A 159 -18.54 12.74 -4.43
C LYS A 159 -18.81 12.10 -5.79
N GLU A 160 -17.78 11.49 -6.37
CA GLU A 160 -17.89 10.70 -7.60
C GLU A 160 -17.73 9.20 -7.29
N LEU A 161 -18.23 8.36 -8.21
CA LEU A 161 -18.11 6.91 -8.17
C LEU A 161 -17.30 6.41 -9.37
N PRO A 162 -15.96 6.51 -9.37
CA PRO A 162 -15.13 6.10 -10.49
C PRO A 162 -15.07 4.59 -10.71
N LEU A 163 -15.20 3.77 -9.66
CA LEU A 163 -15.15 2.31 -9.73
C LEU A 163 -16.20 1.69 -8.82
N THR A 164 -16.88 0.64 -9.31
CA THR A 164 -17.81 -0.19 -8.54
C THR A 164 -17.76 -1.63 -9.03
N GLY A 165 -18.14 -2.59 -8.16
CA GLY A 165 -18.20 -4.02 -8.51
C GLY A 165 -17.09 -4.88 -7.89
N PHE A 166 -16.40 -4.37 -6.86
CA PHE A 166 -15.50 -5.19 -6.04
C PHE A 166 -16.27 -6.17 -5.15
N GLY A 167 -15.65 -7.31 -4.85
CA GLY A 167 -16.28 -8.37 -4.05
C GLY A 167 -16.64 -7.94 -2.62
N ILE A 168 -17.75 -8.43 -2.09
CA ILE A 168 -18.28 -8.09 -0.75
C ILE A 168 -18.49 -9.29 0.16
N GLU A 169 -18.09 -10.49 -0.26
CA GLU A 169 -18.37 -11.74 0.44
C GLU A 169 -17.64 -11.86 1.78
N ASP A 170 -16.54 -11.12 1.95
CA ASP A 170 -15.79 -11.09 3.21
C ASP A 170 -15.21 -9.69 3.47
N SER A 171 -15.75 -8.99 4.46
CA SER A 171 -15.32 -7.64 4.83
C SER A 171 -13.85 -7.52 5.26
N HIS A 172 -13.22 -8.65 5.65
CA HIS A 172 -11.80 -8.66 6.04
C HIS A 172 -10.85 -8.77 4.86
N HIS A 173 -11.38 -9.06 3.68
CA HIS A 173 -10.64 -9.24 2.44
C HIS A 173 -10.95 -8.16 1.40
N SER A 174 -11.76 -7.17 1.78
CA SER A 174 -12.13 -6.01 0.96
C SER A 174 -10.91 -5.28 0.40
N VAL A 175 -11.14 -4.51 -0.64
CA VAL A 175 -10.12 -3.64 -1.27
C VAL A 175 -9.36 -2.83 -0.21
N SER A 176 -8.06 -3.04 -0.10
CA SER A 176 -7.25 -2.49 1.00
C SER A 176 -5.80 -2.23 0.60
N ALA A 177 -4.99 -1.76 1.57
CA ALA A 177 -3.55 -1.56 1.44
C ALA A 177 -3.17 -0.65 0.26
N TRP A 178 -3.83 0.49 0.17
CA TRP A 178 -3.64 1.48 -0.88
C TRP A 178 -2.25 2.08 -0.84
N ARG A 179 -1.60 2.13 -1.99
CA ARG A 179 -0.27 2.72 -2.14
C ARG A 179 -0.06 3.26 -3.54
N ARG A 180 0.34 4.51 -3.65
CA ARG A 180 0.74 5.07 -4.92
C ARG A 180 2.17 4.66 -5.25
N GLY A 181 2.35 4.03 -6.40
CA GLY A 181 3.66 3.69 -6.94
C GLY A 181 4.38 4.91 -7.53
N PRO A 182 5.69 4.82 -7.75
CA PRO A 182 6.50 5.97 -8.22
C PRO A 182 6.06 6.50 -9.59
N GLY A 183 5.52 5.66 -10.44
CA GLY A 183 5.00 6.03 -11.76
C GLY A 183 3.57 6.61 -11.76
N GLY A 184 2.99 6.89 -10.59
CA GLY A 184 1.68 7.56 -10.46
C GLY A 184 0.47 6.63 -10.40
N TRP A 185 0.61 5.36 -10.67
CA TRP A 185 -0.45 4.38 -10.51
C TRP A 185 -0.70 4.10 -9.02
N ILE A 186 -1.97 3.96 -8.65
CA ILE A 186 -2.39 3.53 -7.32
C ILE A 186 -2.50 2.01 -7.33
N TYR A 187 -1.89 1.35 -6.35
CA TYR A 187 -1.97 -0.09 -6.14
C TYR A 187 -2.82 -0.38 -4.92
N PHE A 188 -3.65 -1.42 -5.01
CA PHE A 188 -4.49 -1.91 -3.93
C PHE A 188 -4.80 -3.39 -4.13
N GLN A 189 -5.38 -4.05 -3.13
CA GLN A 189 -5.46 -5.50 -3.09
C GLN A 189 -6.79 -5.98 -2.56
N GLU A 190 -7.18 -7.18 -2.98
CA GLU A 190 -8.26 -7.98 -2.40
C GLU A 190 -7.74 -9.34 -1.94
N GLY A 191 -8.37 -9.90 -0.90
CA GLY A 191 -8.08 -11.24 -0.41
C GLY A 191 -8.91 -12.35 -1.05
N ILE A 192 -8.73 -13.56 -0.51
CA ILE A 192 -9.50 -14.74 -0.94
C ILE A 192 -10.99 -14.58 -0.64
N PHE A 193 -11.82 -15.42 -1.30
CA PHE A 193 -13.27 -15.51 -1.25
C PHE A 193 -14.04 -14.46 -2.08
N LEU A 194 -13.41 -13.39 -2.51
CA LEU A 194 -14.06 -12.31 -3.24
C LEU A 194 -14.20 -12.63 -4.72
N HIS A 195 -15.29 -12.14 -5.33
CA HIS A 195 -15.59 -12.19 -6.75
C HIS A 195 -15.78 -10.77 -7.25
N THR A 196 -14.78 -10.26 -7.93
CA THR A 196 -14.76 -8.88 -8.44
C THR A 196 -15.08 -8.85 -9.91
N GLN A 197 -15.95 -7.91 -10.29
CA GLN A 197 -16.28 -7.59 -11.68
C GLN A 197 -16.51 -6.09 -11.80
N VAL A 198 -15.48 -5.37 -12.21
CA VAL A 198 -15.53 -3.92 -12.38
C VAL A 198 -15.61 -3.59 -13.87
N GLU A 199 -16.61 -2.81 -14.25
CA GLU A 199 -16.74 -2.26 -15.60
C GLU A 199 -15.96 -0.97 -15.73
N THR A 200 -15.16 -0.85 -16.79
CA THR A 200 -14.35 0.35 -17.07
C THR A 200 -14.47 0.75 -18.54
N ALA A 201 -14.05 1.97 -18.86
CA ALA A 201 -13.97 2.43 -20.25
C ALA A 201 -13.01 1.59 -21.13
N TYR A 202 -12.12 0.82 -20.52
CA TYR A 202 -11.14 -0.04 -21.20
C TYR A 202 -11.56 -1.52 -21.25
N GLY A 203 -12.77 -1.82 -20.78
CA GLY A 203 -13.31 -3.17 -20.70
C GLY A 203 -13.55 -3.62 -19.27
N MET A 204 -13.91 -4.89 -19.13
CA MET A 204 -14.28 -5.47 -17.84
C MET A 204 -13.07 -6.09 -17.15
N VAL A 205 -12.85 -5.72 -15.89
CA VAL A 205 -11.82 -6.30 -15.03
C VAL A 205 -12.47 -7.31 -14.10
N ARG A 206 -12.10 -8.59 -14.23
CA ARG A 206 -12.61 -9.69 -13.41
C ARG A 206 -11.49 -10.36 -12.65
N ASN A 207 -11.70 -10.63 -11.37
CA ASN A 207 -10.77 -11.36 -10.54
C ASN A 207 -11.49 -12.26 -9.53
N TYR A 208 -10.83 -13.36 -9.13
CA TYR A 208 -11.36 -14.33 -8.19
C TYR A 208 -10.34 -14.62 -7.10
N ASN A 209 -10.80 -14.61 -5.84
CA ASN A 209 -10.01 -15.07 -4.72
C ASN A 209 -8.71 -14.29 -4.50
N GLY A 210 -8.75 -13.00 -4.70
CA GLY A 210 -7.67 -12.10 -4.38
C GLY A 210 -6.74 -11.78 -5.54
N GLY A 211 -6.01 -10.70 -5.36
CA GLY A 211 -5.06 -10.18 -6.31
C GLY A 211 -4.66 -8.76 -6.00
N VAL A 212 -3.74 -8.25 -6.79
CA VAL A 212 -3.27 -6.87 -6.74
C VAL A 212 -3.73 -6.15 -8.00
N TYR A 213 -4.35 -5.02 -7.80
CA TYR A 213 -4.78 -4.12 -8.85
C TYR A 213 -3.85 -2.94 -8.98
N GLN A 214 -3.83 -2.31 -10.14
CA GLN A 214 -3.27 -0.99 -10.35
C GLN A 214 -4.31 -0.11 -11.06
N TYR A 215 -4.46 1.11 -10.59
CA TYR A 215 -5.39 2.09 -11.10
C TYR A 215 -4.66 3.39 -11.43
N ASN A 216 -4.85 3.87 -12.64
CA ASN A 216 -4.35 5.17 -13.04
C ASN A 216 -5.42 6.24 -12.79
N PRO A 217 -5.23 7.13 -11.80
CA PRO A 217 -6.26 8.11 -11.45
C PRO A 217 -6.47 9.17 -12.53
N ARG A 218 -5.51 9.36 -13.45
CA ARG A 218 -5.58 10.34 -14.53
C ARG A 218 -6.35 9.82 -15.74
N THR A 219 -6.07 8.59 -16.17
CA THR A 219 -6.73 7.97 -17.32
C THR A 219 -7.96 7.15 -16.94
N ARG A 220 -8.15 6.88 -15.64
CA ARG A 220 -9.17 5.98 -15.07
C ARG A 220 -9.03 4.52 -15.54
N ASP A 221 -7.82 4.12 -15.94
CA ASP A 221 -7.52 2.75 -16.35
C ASP A 221 -7.30 1.87 -15.10
N LEU A 222 -8.08 0.80 -14.97
CA LEU A 222 -7.95 -0.22 -13.95
C LEU A 222 -7.44 -1.51 -14.57
N ARG A 223 -6.38 -2.09 -13.99
CA ARG A 223 -5.79 -3.35 -14.44
C ARG A 223 -5.53 -4.29 -13.27
N ILE A 224 -5.53 -5.58 -13.55
CA ILE A 224 -4.95 -6.56 -12.64
C ILE A 224 -3.43 -6.50 -12.79
N PHE A 225 -2.72 -6.15 -11.73
CA PHE A 225 -1.27 -6.19 -11.69
C PHE A 225 -0.76 -7.59 -11.45
N ALA A 226 -1.38 -8.31 -10.50
CA ALA A 226 -1.05 -9.69 -10.23
C ALA A 226 -2.28 -10.48 -9.76
N SER A 227 -2.62 -11.55 -10.48
CA SER A 227 -3.66 -12.50 -10.13
C SER A 227 -3.06 -13.59 -9.25
N VAL A 228 -2.98 -13.35 -7.96
CA VAL A 228 -2.30 -14.21 -6.99
C VAL A 228 -3.27 -14.65 -5.90
N GLY A 229 -3.23 -15.93 -5.56
CA GLY A 229 -4.04 -16.48 -4.48
C GLY A 229 -3.44 -16.12 -3.12
N VAL A 230 -3.76 -14.93 -2.63
CA VAL A 230 -3.28 -14.43 -1.35
C VAL A 230 -4.38 -14.45 -0.32
N GLY A 231 -4.05 -14.95 0.87
CA GLY A 231 -5.03 -15.12 1.92
C GLY A 231 -5.49 -13.79 2.51
N ASN A 232 -4.55 -12.94 2.86
CA ASN A 232 -4.82 -11.66 3.55
C ASN A 232 -3.80 -10.62 3.08
N PRO A 233 -4.08 -9.92 1.98
CA PRO A 233 -3.18 -8.93 1.39
C PRO A 233 -3.36 -7.59 2.09
N TRP A 234 -2.40 -7.19 2.93
CA TRP A 234 -2.58 -6.02 3.77
C TRP A 234 -1.42 -5.01 3.74
N GLY A 235 -0.52 -5.08 2.79
CA GLY A 235 0.56 -4.11 2.65
C GLY A 235 1.22 -4.11 1.29
N HIS A 236 1.63 -2.94 0.81
CA HIS A 236 2.36 -2.75 -0.44
C HIS A 236 3.33 -1.59 -0.31
N VAL A 237 4.58 -1.80 -0.69
CA VAL A 237 5.61 -0.77 -0.66
C VAL A 237 6.48 -0.82 -1.90
N PHE A 238 7.11 0.32 -2.22
CA PHE A 238 8.03 0.45 -3.35
C PHE A 238 9.37 0.97 -2.87
N THR A 239 10.46 0.36 -3.36
CA THR A 239 11.80 0.88 -3.11
C THR A 239 12.08 2.15 -3.92
N LYS A 240 13.22 2.80 -3.65
CA LYS A 240 13.66 3.96 -4.44
C LYS A 240 13.91 3.64 -5.92
N TRP A 241 13.93 2.37 -6.30
CA TRP A 241 14.06 1.91 -7.69
C TRP A 241 12.74 1.38 -8.26
N GLY A 242 11.64 1.53 -7.52
CA GLY A 242 10.31 1.07 -7.92
C GLY A 242 10.11 -0.43 -7.87
N GLN A 243 10.99 -1.18 -7.17
CA GLN A 243 10.70 -2.59 -6.89
C GLN A 243 9.55 -2.68 -5.90
N SER A 244 8.63 -3.61 -6.17
CA SER A 244 7.38 -3.78 -5.46
C SER A 244 7.49 -4.91 -4.44
N PHE A 245 7.23 -4.60 -3.17
CA PHE A 245 7.11 -5.59 -2.11
C PHE A 245 5.69 -5.63 -1.58
N PHE A 246 5.22 -6.84 -1.40
CA PHE A 246 3.85 -7.14 -1.06
C PHE A 246 3.79 -7.93 0.25
N VAL A 247 2.96 -7.48 1.17
CA VAL A 247 2.76 -8.11 2.46
C VAL A 247 1.46 -8.90 2.44
N ASP A 248 1.58 -10.22 2.41
CA ASP A 248 0.49 -11.18 2.62
C ASP A 248 0.69 -11.84 3.99
N ASN A 249 -0.36 -12.15 4.64
CA ASN A 249 -0.33 -12.84 5.91
C ASN A 249 0.04 -14.33 5.76
N PRO A 250 1.13 -14.80 6.30
CA PRO A 250 2.15 -14.16 7.14
C PRO A 250 3.46 -13.85 6.38
N ARG A 251 3.40 -13.50 5.11
CA ARG A 251 4.53 -13.52 4.19
C ARG A 251 4.87 -12.15 3.63
N VAL A 252 6.13 -11.99 3.23
CA VAL A 252 6.59 -10.88 2.40
C VAL A 252 7.03 -11.46 1.06
N HIS A 253 6.61 -10.82 -0.02
CA HIS A 253 6.91 -11.20 -1.40
C HIS A 253 7.57 -10.05 -2.15
N TYR A 254 8.49 -10.38 -3.06
CA TYR A 254 8.86 -9.50 -4.15
C TYR A 254 7.84 -9.73 -5.27
N LEU A 255 7.12 -8.70 -5.65
CA LEU A 255 5.99 -8.82 -6.57
C LEU A 255 6.32 -8.24 -7.94
N SER A 256 6.17 -9.05 -8.95
CA SER A 256 6.19 -8.64 -10.37
C SER A 256 4.79 -8.77 -10.96
N PRO A 257 4.48 -8.09 -12.07
CA PRO A 257 3.24 -8.34 -12.79
C PRO A 257 3.10 -9.81 -13.13
N ALA A 258 1.97 -10.39 -12.76
CA ALA A 258 1.72 -11.80 -12.95
C ALA A 258 0.22 -12.02 -13.21
N THR A 259 -0.17 -11.97 -14.48
CA THR A 259 -1.55 -12.25 -14.91
C THR A 259 -1.62 -13.65 -15.48
N GLY A 260 -2.28 -14.57 -14.77
CA GLY A 260 -2.67 -15.86 -15.31
C GLY A 260 -3.88 -15.76 -16.23
N ASN A 261 -4.11 -16.77 -17.07
CA ASN A 261 -5.39 -16.93 -17.77
C ASN A 261 -6.52 -16.96 -16.75
N SER A 262 -7.68 -16.43 -17.10
CA SER A 262 -8.85 -16.29 -16.23
C SER A 262 -9.08 -17.51 -15.32
N GLY A 263 -8.93 -17.32 -14.01
CA GLY A 263 -9.13 -18.35 -13.00
C GLY A 263 -7.89 -19.14 -12.56
N GLN A 264 -6.73 -18.97 -13.20
CA GLN A 264 -5.48 -19.56 -12.72
C GLN A 264 -4.76 -18.60 -11.78
N ARG A 265 -4.60 -19.03 -10.53
CA ARG A 265 -3.80 -18.32 -9.54
C ARG A 265 -2.32 -18.64 -9.75
N ILE A 266 -1.51 -17.59 -9.86
CA ILE A 266 -0.07 -17.74 -9.83
C ILE A 266 0.37 -17.93 -8.39
N ARG A 267 1.15 -18.97 -8.13
CA ARG A 267 1.76 -19.18 -6.82
C ARG A 267 2.99 -18.30 -6.71
N LEU A 268 2.95 -17.35 -5.79
CA LEU A 268 4.11 -16.54 -5.46
C LEU A 268 5.07 -17.31 -4.53
N ASN A 269 6.35 -17.25 -4.85
CA ASN A 269 7.39 -17.57 -3.89
C ASN A 269 7.51 -16.40 -2.90
N HIS A 270 7.47 -16.69 -1.61
CA HIS A 270 7.68 -15.69 -0.58
C HIS A 270 9.17 -15.58 -0.22
N LEU A 271 9.60 -14.38 0.11
CA LEU A 271 10.94 -14.11 0.60
C LEU A 271 11.11 -14.61 2.03
N ILE A 272 10.08 -14.38 2.85
CA ILE A 272 10.07 -14.77 4.24
C ILE A 272 8.64 -14.98 4.72
N SER A 273 8.46 -15.90 5.67
CA SER A 273 7.19 -16.15 6.36
C SER A 273 7.40 -16.10 7.87
N THR A 274 6.54 -15.34 8.56
CA THR A 274 6.66 -15.14 10.01
C THR A 274 5.29 -15.30 10.69
N GLU A 275 4.66 -14.21 11.12
CA GLU A 275 3.32 -14.20 11.69
C GLU A 275 2.40 -13.22 10.93
N LYS A 276 1.12 -13.17 11.27
CA LYS A 276 0.16 -12.23 10.68
C LYS A 276 0.61 -10.80 10.85
N GLN A 277 0.64 -10.06 9.74
CA GLN A 277 1.11 -8.69 9.66
C GLN A 277 0.30 -7.90 8.64
N CYS A 278 0.28 -6.59 8.77
CA CYS A 278 -0.41 -5.67 7.86
C CYS A 278 0.32 -4.33 7.79
N GLY A 279 -0.15 -3.45 6.91
CA GLY A 279 0.41 -2.13 6.71
C GLY A 279 1.89 -2.18 6.33
N GLY A 280 2.53 -1.05 6.37
CA GLY A 280 3.97 -0.98 6.29
C GLY A 280 4.50 0.11 5.37
N ASP A 281 5.78 0.44 5.61
CA ASP A 281 6.56 1.35 4.78
C ASP A 281 8.05 0.99 4.83
N LEU A 282 8.81 1.54 3.90
CA LEU A 282 10.27 1.46 3.98
C LEU A 282 10.81 2.57 4.88
N ALA A 283 11.68 2.20 5.80
CA ALA A 283 12.43 3.17 6.58
C ALA A 283 13.34 3.99 5.66
N THR A 284 13.01 5.25 5.44
CA THR A 284 13.71 6.15 4.51
C THR A 284 13.96 7.51 5.15
N GLY A 285 14.76 8.33 4.49
CA GLY A 285 15.03 9.70 4.94
C GLY A 285 16.25 9.85 5.83
N THR A 286 16.64 11.11 6.01
CA THR A 286 17.87 11.48 6.73
C THR A 286 17.73 11.47 8.24
N HIS A 287 16.49 11.63 8.76
CA HIS A 287 16.21 11.55 10.20
C HIS A 287 16.55 10.17 10.76
N LEU A 288 16.16 9.10 10.05
CA LEU A 288 16.46 7.74 10.50
C LEU A 288 17.95 7.40 10.33
N PRO A 289 18.57 6.69 11.30
CA PRO A 289 19.95 6.21 11.19
C PRO A 289 20.18 5.33 9.96
N GLU A 290 21.40 5.31 9.42
CA GLU A 290 21.75 4.49 8.25
C GLU A 290 21.43 3.00 8.44
N GLY A 291 21.66 2.47 9.64
CA GLY A 291 21.45 1.06 9.95
C GLY A 291 20.00 0.58 9.89
N ILE A 292 19.01 1.49 9.72
CA ILE A 292 17.60 1.11 9.52
C ILE A 292 17.10 1.46 8.12
N ARG A 293 17.81 2.34 7.40
CA ARG A 293 17.34 2.80 6.08
C ARG A 293 17.27 1.65 5.08
N GLY A 294 16.21 1.63 4.30
CA GLY A 294 15.91 0.59 3.32
C GLY A 294 15.24 -0.65 3.91
N GLN A 295 15.13 -0.77 5.23
CA GLN A 295 14.39 -1.87 5.85
C GLN A 295 12.89 -1.68 5.69
N LEU A 296 12.17 -2.77 5.48
CA LEU A 296 10.71 -2.78 5.50
C LEU A 296 10.23 -2.85 6.95
N LEU A 297 9.35 -1.94 7.32
CA LEU A 297 8.61 -1.92 8.56
C LEU A 297 7.22 -2.47 8.31
N THR A 298 6.74 -3.40 9.15
CA THR A 298 5.36 -3.91 9.07
C THR A 298 4.73 -4.04 10.44
N CYS A 299 3.40 -3.93 10.48
CA CYS A 299 2.61 -3.99 11.69
C CYS A 299 2.21 -5.42 12.04
N ARG A 300 2.68 -5.94 13.16
CA ARG A 300 2.24 -7.23 13.72
C ARG A 300 1.16 -6.99 14.77
N PHE A 301 -0.08 -6.89 14.34
CA PHE A 301 -1.21 -6.54 15.21
C PHE A 301 -1.50 -7.59 16.30
N LYS A 302 -1.06 -8.85 16.16
CA LYS A 302 -1.24 -9.90 17.19
C LYS A 302 -0.18 -9.82 18.26
N SER A 303 1.08 -9.75 17.88
CA SER A 303 2.21 -9.61 18.82
C SER A 303 2.50 -8.16 19.20
N ARG A 304 1.66 -7.22 18.73
CA ARG A 304 1.72 -5.82 19.14
C ARG A 304 3.10 -5.20 18.92
N SER A 305 3.58 -5.25 17.67
CA SER A 305 4.92 -4.77 17.33
C SER A 305 5.02 -4.24 15.90
N ILE A 306 5.98 -3.36 15.66
CA ILE A 306 6.46 -3.02 14.32
C ILE A 306 7.76 -3.77 14.11
N ILE A 307 7.71 -4.75 13.21
CA ILE A 307 8.86 -5.60 12.87
C ILE A 307 9.64 -5.00 11.70
N ARG A 308 10.93 -5.32 11.64
CA ARG A 308 11.83 -4.87 10.58
C ARG A 308 12.30 -6.05 9.73
N TYR A 309 12.39 -5.82 8.41
CA TYR A 309 12.98 -6.77 7.47
C TYR A 309 14.10 -6.09 6.71
N GLU A 310 15.20 -6.78 6.57
CA GLU A 310 16.32 -6.39 5.72
C GLU A 310 16.28 -7.19 4.43
N PHE A 311 16.50 -6.53 3.31
CA PHE A 311 16.55 -7.16 2.00
C PHE A 311 17.98 -7.14 1.45
N THR A 312 18.38 -8.25 0.84
CA THR A 312 19.63 -8.38 0.13
C THR A 312 19.36 -8.84 -1.30
N ASP A 313 20.04 -8.29 -2.29
CA ASP A 313 19.93 -8.71 -3.68
C ASP A 313 20.31 -10.20 -3.82
N SER A 314 19.49 -10.94 -4.56
CA SER A 314 19.71 -12.37 -4.86
C SER A 314 19.22 -12.65 -6.28
N GLY A 315 20.15 -12.77 -7.22
CA GLY A 315 19.84 -12.88 -8.64
C GLY A 315 18.97 -11.71 -9.13
N ALA A 316 17.88 -12.01 -9.82
CA ALA A 316 16.88 -10.99 -10.23
C ALA A 316 15.98 -10.54 -9.08
N GLY A 317 15.90 -11.31 -8.00
CA GLY A 317 15.05 -11.08 -6.84
C GLY A 317 15.81 -10.59 -5.60
N PHE A 318 15.31 -11.03 -4.44
CA PHE A 318 15.83 -10.67 -3.12
C PHE A 318 15.79 -11.88 -2.19
N SER A 319 16.63 -11.84 -1.16
CA SER A 319 16.46 -12.57 0.10
C SER A 319 16.07 -11.60 1.20
N ALA A 320 15.50 -12.12 2.30
CA ALA A 320 15.06 -11.30 3.41
C ALA A 320 15.41 -11.92 4.76
N ASN A 321 15.78 -11.06 5.72
CA ASN A 321 16.00 -11.43 7.10
C ASN A 321 15.05 -10.65 8.02
N VAL A 322 14.60 -11.30 9.11
CA VAL A 322 13.85 -10.64 10.19
C VAL A 322 14.84 -10.01 11.17
N LEU A 323 14.60 -8.77 11.53
CA LEU A 323 15.37 -8.04 12.53
C LEU A 323 14.51 -7.80 13.80
N PRO A 324 15.11 -7.46 14.93
CA PRO A 324 14.38 -7.06 16.13
C PRO A 324 13.39 -5.93 15.85
N PRO A 325 12.23 -5.88 16.56
CA PRO A 325 11.21 -4.87 16.32
C PRO A 325 11.73 -3.43 16.55
N LEU A 326 11.16 -2.46 15.85
CA LEU A 326 11.36 -1.04 16.12
C LEU A 326 10.66 -0.64 17.43
N ILE A 327 9.47 -1.17 17.65
CA ILE A 327 8.65 -1.01 18.85
C ILE A 327 7.86 -2.30 19.09
N SER A 328 7.68 -2.66 20.36
CA SER A 328 6.73 -3.67 20.81
C SER A 328 5.99 -3.17 22.05
N SER A 329 4.82 -3.77 22.35
CA SER A 329 4.02 -3.38 23.50
C SER A 329 3.50 -4.58 24.27
N LYS A 330 3.45 -4.44 25.61
CA LYS A 330 2.73 -5.34 26.51
C LYS A 330 1.26 -4.93 26.69
N HIS A 331 0.90 -3.70 26.29
CA HIS A 331 -0.48 -3.20 26.41
C HIS A 331 -1.44 -4.01 25.53
N PRO A 332 -2.54 -4.58 26.07
CA PRO A 332 -3.37 -5.55 25.35
C PRO A 332 -4.15 -4.93 24.17
N ASN A 333 -4.45 -3.62 24.22
CA ASN A 333 -5.18 -2.93 23.18
C ASN A 333 -4.31 -2.35 22.07
N PHE A 334 -2.98 -2.27 22.25
CA PHE A 334 -2.10 -1.83 21.16
C PHE A 334 -2.23 -2.75 19.94
N ARG A 335 -2.74 -2.18 18.85
CA ARG A 335 -2.99 -2.90 17.59
C ARG A 335 -2.50 -2.08 16.40
N PRO A 336 -1.19 -2.08 16.15
CA PRO A 336 -0.66 -1.37 14.99
C PRO A 336 -1.21 -2.02 13.71
N VAL A 337 -1.82 -1.22 12.84
CA VAL A 337 -2.45 -1.67 11.59
C VAL A 337 -1.87 -1.01 10.36
N ASP A 338 -1.30 0.18 10.50
CA ASP A 338 -0.53 0.84 9.44
C ASP A 338 0.65 1.59 10.05
N CYS A 339 1.76 1.68 9.32
CA CYS A 339 2.88 2.54 9.69
C CYS A 339 3.49 3.17 8.44
N LYS A 340 3.87 4.44 8.56
CA LYS A 340 4.42 5.21 7.44
C LYS A 340 5.48 6.21 7.92
N VAL A 341 6.46 6.47 7.06
CA VAL A 341 7.42 7.56 7.28
C VAL A 341 6.78 8.88 6.85
N GLY A 342 6.71 9.82 7.78
CA GLY A 342 6.10 11.13 7.57
C GLY A 342 7.03 12.17 6.94
N PRO A 343 6.52 13.40 6.74
CA PRO A 343 7.26 14.51 6.12
C PRO A 343 8.50 14.94 6.91
N ASP A 344 8.50 14.72 8.20
CA ASP A 344 9.59 15.03 9.14
C ASP A 344 10.60 13.89 9.30
N GLY A 345 10.40 12.76 8.60
CA GLY A 345 11.22 11.57 8.65
C GLY A 345 10.95 10.65 9.85
N ALA A 346 10.01 10.99 10.72
CA ALA A 346 9.54 10.12 11.81
C ALA A 346 8.66 8.97 11.27
N VAL A 347 8.56 7.89 12.04
CA VAL A 347 7.65 6.78 11.73
C VAL A 347 6.35 6.97 12.50
N TYR A 348 5.25 7.11 11.76
CA TYR A 348 3.90 7.23 12.32
C TYR A 348 3.23 5.86 12.31
N VAL A 349 2.49 5.55 13.38
CA VAL A 349 1.85 4.24 13.57
C VAL A 349 0.38 4.46 13.89
N ALA A 350 -0.50 3.93 13.05
CA ALA A 350 -1.93 3.85 13.33
C ALA A 350 -2.19 2.69 14.28
N ASP A 351 -2.62 3.02 15.48
CA ASP A 351 -3.04 2.09 16.51
C ASP A 351 -4.57 2.01 16.53
N TRP A 352 -5.09 0.90 16.03
CA TRP A 352 -6.53 0.63 16.03
C TRP A 352 -7.12 0.48 17.43
N TYR A 353 -6.28 0.28 18.46
CA TYR A 353 -6.61 0.22 19.87
C TYR A 353 -7.82 -0.67 20.17
N ASN A 354 -7.69 -1.97 19.98
CA ASN A 354 -8.81 -2.88 20.17
C ASN A 354 -8.41 -4.16 20.90
N PRO A 355 -9.15 -4.58 21.96
CA PRO A 355 -8.87 -5.84 22.64
C PRO A 355 -9.15 -7.06 21.77
N ILE A 356 -10.10 -6.94 20.80
CA ILE A 356 -10.54 -8.03 19.94
C ILE A 356 -10.04 -7.83 18.51
N ILE A 357 -9.14 -8.70 18.06
CA ILE A 357 -8.52 -8.64 16.72
C ILE A 357 -8.98 -9.75 15.78
N ASN A 358 -9.74 -10.72 16.26
CA ASN A 358 -10.23 -11.83 15.44
C ASN A 358 -11.69 -11.60 15.09
N HIS A 359 -12.09 -11.96 13.87
CA HIS A 359 -13.48 -11.91 13.46
C HIS A 359 -14.22 -13.24 13.72
N ALA A 360 -13.73 -14.38 13.24
CA ALA A 360 -14.45 -15.64 13.29
C ALA A 360 -14.53 -16.29 14.69
N LYS A 361 -13.65 -15.89 15.62
CA LYS A 361 -13.59 -16.41 16.99
C LYS A 361 -14.43 -15.63 17.99
N HIS A 362 -14.85 -14.43 17.65
CA HIS A 362 -15.67 -13.55 18.46
C HIS A 362 -16.87 -13.09 17.67
N ASN A 363 -17.96 -12.76 18.34
CA ASN A 363 -19.11 -12.16 17.70
C ASN A 363 -18.69 -10.87 17.00
N PHE A 364 -19.14 -10.64 15.78
CA PHE A 364 -18.84 -9.41 15.03
C PHE A 364 -19.35 -8.17 15.75
N ARG A 365 -20.42 -8.31 16.53
CA ARG A 365 -21.04 -7.26 17.34
C ARG A 365 -20.76 -7.41 18.82
N ASP A 366 -19.61 -7.98 19.18
CA ASP A 366 -19.20 -8.12 20.59
C ASP A 366 -19.08 -6.72 21.22
N PRO A 367 -19.81 -6.44 22.32
CA PRO A 367 -19.82 -5.09 22.92
C PRO A 367 -18.48 -4.69 23.55
N ARG A 368 -17.55 -5.62 23.68
CA ARG A 368 -16.19 -5.34 24.19
C ARG A 368 -15.23 -4.83 23.11
N ARG A 369 -15.67 -4.78 21.84
CA ARG A 369 -14.90 -4.12 20.79
C ARG A 369 -14.86 -2.62 21.09
N ASP A 370 -13.64 -2.09 21.18
CA ASP A 370 -13.45 -0.67 21.38
C ASP A 370 -13.78 0.07 20.07
N LYS A 371 -14.68 1.05 20.17
CA LYS A 371 -15.12 1.88 19.06
C LYS A 371 -14.92 3.38 19.32
N ASP A 372 -14.42 3.72 20.50
CA ASP A 372 -14.32 5.09 20.99
C ASP A 372 -12.89 5.60 21.01
N HIS A 373 -11.91 4.69 21.01
CA HIS A 373 -10.49 5.01 21.10
C HIS A 373 -9.74 4.69 19.79
N GLY A 374 -8.58 5.28 19.67
CA GLY A 374 -7.64 5.07 18.58
C GLY A 374 -6.57 6.13 18.61
N ARG A 375 -5.35 5.80 18.17
CA ARG A 375 -4.20 6.68 18.35
C ARG A 375 -3.29 6.67 17.15
N ILE A 376 -2.57 7.76 16.99
CA ILE A 376 -1.42 7.83 16.12
C ILE A 376 -0.19 8.04 16.99
N TRP A 377 0.70 7.09 16.99
CA TRP A 377 2.00 7.18 17.65
C TRP A 377 3.06 7.65 16.66
N ARG A 378 3.99 8.49 17.11
CA ARG A 378 5.10 9.02 16.32
C ARG A 378 6.42 8.60 16.94
N ILE A 379 7.27 7.90 16.18
CA ILE A 379 8.56 7.35 16.60
C ILE A 379 9.68 8.14 15.92
N THR A 380 10.59 8.70 16.73
CA THR A 380 11.73 9.48 16.28
C THR A 380 13.05 8.87 16.72
N ALA A 381 14.11 9.14 15.98
CA ALA A 381 15.48 8.79 16.39
C ALA A 381 16.04 9.90 17.30
N LYS A 382 16.50 9.50 18.50
CA LYS A 382 17.05 10.44 19.49
C LYS A 382 18.30 11.16 18.98
N ASN A 383 18.43 12.44 19.35
CA ASN A 383 19.59 13.25 19.03
C ASN A 383 19.88 13.39 17.53
N ARG A 384 18.87 13.28 16.68
CA ARG A 384 18.96 13.51 15.25
C ARG A 384 17.96 14.60 14.82
N PRO A 385 18.36 15.50 13.91
CA PRO A 385 17.42 16.50 13.40
C PRO A 385 16.31 15.81 12.62
N LEU A 386 15.11 16.36 12.71
CA LEU A 386 14.00 15.97 11.83
C LEU A 386 14.30 16.38 10.38
N SER A 387 13.72 15.70 9.43
CA SER A 387 13.78 16.08 8.02
C SER A 387 13.09 17.42 7.81
N PRO A 388 13.67 18.34 7.05
CA PRO A 388 13.04 19.64 6.80
C PRO A 388 11.77 19.47 5.95
N LYS A 389 10.71 20.16 6.34
CA LYS A 389 9.44 20.18 5.57
C LYS A 389 9.64 20.97 4.26
N PRO A 390 9.46 20.37 3.07
CA PRO A 390 9.61 21.08 1.81
C PRO A 390 8.44 22.02 1.55
N LYS A 391 8.68 23.10 0.82
CA LYS A 391 7.63 23.94 0.29
C LYS A 391 7.18 23.39 -1.07
N LEU A 392 6.02 22.75 -1.11
CA LEU A 392 5.48 22.11 -2.32
C LEU A 392 4.24 22.84 -2.86
N VAL A 393 3.42 23.41 -1.97
CA VAL A 393 2.22 24.17 -2.36
C VAL A 393 2.67 25.49 -2.98
N ASP A 394 2.12 25.82 -4.14
CA ASP A 394 2.41 27.01 -4.93
C ASP A 394 3.91 27.18 -5.26
N ALA A 395 4.67 26.08 -5.20
CA ALA A 395 6.08 26.12 -5.54
C ALA A 395 6.26 26.29 -7.06
N PRO A 396 7.23 27.13 -7.50
CA PRO A 396 7.59 27.24 -8.90
C PRO A 396 8.03 25.88 -9.47
N LEU A 397 7.76 25.66 -10.76
CA LEU A 397 8.12 24.40 -11.43
C LEU A 397 9.60 24.00 -11.25
N PRO A 398 10.60 24.91 -11.36
CA PRO A 398 12.00 24.56 -11.09
C PRO A 398 12.25 24.01 -9.69
N ASP A 399 11.61 24.58 -8.67
CA ASP A 399 11.76 24.14 -7.28
C ASP A 399 11.15 22.74 -7.06
N LEU A 400 9.99 22.46 -7.69
CA LEU A 400 9.38 21.14 -7.68
C LEU A 400 10.30 20.09 -8.33
N LEU A 401 10.98 20.44 -9.42
CA LEU A 401 11.95 19.54 -10.06
C LEU A 401 13.16 19.29 -9.15
N ASP A 402 13.65 20.32 -8.45
CA ASP A 402 14.78 20.16 -7.53
C ASP A 402 14.42 19.31 -6.29
N HIS A 403 13.15 19.28 -5.88
CA HIS A 403 12.69 18.34 -4.87
C HIS A 403 12.79 16.87 -5.30
N LEU A 404 12.89 16.56 -6.59
CA LEU A 404 13.17 15.19 -7.07
C LEU A 404 14.57 14.70 -6.69
N LYS A 405 15.51 15.59 -6.32
CA LYS A 405 16.84 15.25 -5.80
C LYS A 405 16.84 15.00 -4.28
N SER A 406 15.76 15.30 -3.59
CA SER A 406 15.70 15.17 -2.12
C SER A 406 16.11 13.78 -1.66
N PRO A 407 16.91 13.63 -0.60
CA PRO A 407 17.13 12.35 0.05
C PRO A 407 15.85 11.78 0.67
N GLU A 408 14.88 12.63 0.99
CA GLU A 408 13.60 12.26 1.59
C GLU A 408 12.66 11.63 0.56
N ALA A 409 12.31 10.35 0.73
CA ALA A 409 11.40 9.65 -0.17
C ALA A 409 10.00 10.29 -0.20
N TRP A 410 9.54 10.78 0.97
CA TRP A 410 8.29 11.51 1.07
C TRP A 410 8.30 12.78 0.20
N THR A 411 9.35 13.58 0.27
CA THR A 411 9.49 14.82 -0.51
C THR A 411 9.46 14.54 -2.01
N ARG A 412 10.23 13.54 -2.49
CA ARG A 412 10.22 13.17 -3.92
C ARG A 412 8.84 12.68 -4.36
N HIS A 413 8.17 11.88 -3.52
CA HIS A 413 6.82 11.39 -3.81
C HIS A 413 5.82 12.54 -3.95
N GLN A 414 5.81 13.47 -3.00
CA GLN A 414 4.91 14.61 -3.03
C GLN A 414 5.24 15.60 -4.16
N ALA A 415 6.52 15.76 -4.50
CA ALA A 415 6.91 16.56 -5.66
C ALA A 415 6.33 15.97 -6.96
N ARG A 416 6.43 14.65 -7.18
CA ARG A 416 5.81 13.99 -8.35
C ARG A 416 4.28 14.14 -8.35
N LEU A 417 3.64 14.04 -7.18
CA LEU A 417 2.20 14.27 -7.02
C LEU A 417 1.81 15.69 -7.42
N THR A 418 2.53 16.68 -6.92
CA THR A 418 2.28 18.10 -7.24
C THR A 418 2.52 18.36 -8.73
N LEU A 419 3.61 17.85 -9.31
CA LEU A 419 3.86 17.93 -10.74
C LEU A 419 2.74 17.29 -11.57
N SER A 420 2.14 16.19 -11.12
CA SER A 420 1.03 15.54 -11.82
C SER A 420 -0.24 16.39 -11.90
N GLY A 421 -0.39 17.38 -11.03
CA GLY A 421 -1.48 18.37 -11.09
C GLY A 421 -1.26 19.49 -12.11
N LEU A 422 -0.05 19.62 -12.67
CA LEU A 422 0.28 20.67 -13.62
C LEU A 422 0.01 20.22 -15.07
N GLN A 423 0.17 21.17 -16.02
CA GLN A 423 0.04 20.89 -17.44
C GLN A 423 1.17 19.97 -17.92
N PRO A 424 0.85 18.84 -18.60
CA PRO A 424 1.83 17.79 -18.91
C PRO A 424 3.00 18.24 -19.79
N ASP A 425 2.73 19.00 -20.87
CA ASP A 425 3.76 19.38 -21.86
C ASP A 425 4.84 20.32 -21.27
N PRO A 426 4.47 21.40 -20.54
CA PRO A 426 5.45 22.22 -19.82
C PRO A 426 6.30 21.42 -18.82
N VAL A 427 5.70 20.47 -18.07
CA VAL A 427 6.42 19.62 -17.12
C VAL A 427 7.43 18.73 -17.85
N SER A 428 7.02 18.03 -18.93
CA SER A 428 7.91 17.14 -19.71
C SER A 428 9.08 17.91 -20.35
N GLN A 429 8.83 19.11 -20.88
CA GLN A 429 9.87 19.97 -21.44
C GLN A 429 10.85 20.45 -20.34
N ALA A 430 10.34 20.85 -19.20
CA ALA A 430 11.16 21.28 -18.07
C ALA A 430 12.02 20.12 -17.51
N LEU A 431 11.46 18.90 -17.41
CA LEU A 431 12.19 17.68 -17.03
C LEU A 431 13.34 17.38 -18.02
N SER A 432 13.12 17.55 -19.32
CA SER A 432 14.16 17.34 -20.34
C SER A 432 15.35 18.29 -20.16
N LYS A 433 15.08 19.57 -19.81
CA LYS A 433 16.13 20.56 -19.52
C LYS A 433 16.81 20.29 -18.16
N TRP A 434 16.02 19.94 -17.16
CA TRP A 434 16.50 19.64 -15.82
C TRP A 434 17.50 18.45 -15.84
N VAL A 435 17.19 17.40 -16.60
CA VAL A 435 18.08 16.24 -16.78
C VAL A 435 19.40 16.60 -17.43
N ASP A 436 19.41 17.54 -18.40
CA ASP A 436 20.64 18.00 -19.05
C ASP A 436 21.58 18.75 -18.08
N GLY A 437 20.99 19.37 -17.03
CA GLY A 437 21.72 20.10 -15.99
C GLY A 437 22.17 19.23 -14.80
N LEU A 438 21.87 17.94 -14.76
CA LEU A 438 22.28 17.07 -13.65
C LEU A 438 23.80 16.85 -13.63
N ASP A 439 24.40 16.91 -12.44
CA ASP A 439 25.82 16.56 -12.26
C ASP A 439 26.01 15.05 -12.45
N ARG A 440 26.73 14.68 -13.50
CA ARG A 440 27.05 13.27 -13.81
C ARG A 440 27.98 12.60 -12.80
N LYS A 441 28.62 13.37 -11.92
CA LYS A 441 29.51 12.90 -10.85
C LYS A 441 28.75 12.64 -9.55
N ASP A 442 27.50 13.12 -9.45
CA ASP A 442 26.65 12.87 -8.29
C ASP A 442 26.43 11.35 -8.12
N PRO A 443 26.71 10.77 -6.97
CA PRO A 443 26.42 9.34 -6.69
C PRO A 443 24.95 8.96 -6.93
N GLU A 444 24.01 9.89 -6.73
CA GLU A 444 22.58 9.70 -6.94
C GLU A 444 22.12 10.09 -8.36
N HIS A 445 23.02 10.47 -9.27
CA HIS A 445 22.69 10.86 -10.66
C HIS A 445 21.77 9.85 -11.35
N ALA A 446 22.07 8.54 -11.21
CA ALA A 446 21.25 7.48 -11.79
C ALA A 446 19.82 7.46 -11.23
N HIS A 447 19.66 7.75 -9.95
CA HIS A 447 18.35 7.83 -9.30
C HIS A 447 17.60 9.10 -9.73
N HIS A 448 18.29 10.23 -9.88
CA HIS A 448 17.67 11.48 -10.38
C HIS A 448 17.11 11.29 -11.80
N LEU A 449 17.79 10.55 -12.67
CA LEU A 449 17.26 10.20 -13.99
C LEU A 449 15.97 9.36 -13.90
N VAL A 450 15.95 8.40 -12.97
CA VAL A 450 14.76 7.55 -12.73
C VAL A 450 13.60 8.37 -12.17
N GLU A 451 13.85 9.32 -11.26
CA GLU A 451 12.83 10.24 -10.73
C GLU A 451 12.23 11.12 -11.85
N ALA A 452 13.07 11.63 -12.78
CA ALA A 452 12.58 12.37 -13.95
C ALA A 452 11.70 11.50 -14.87
N MET A 453 12.11 10.25 -15.11
CA MET A 453 11.35 9.29 -15.90
C MET A 453 9.98 9.02 -15.26
N TRP A 454 9.92 8.82 -13.94
CA TRP A 454 8.65 8.63 -13.22
C TRP A 454 7.80 9.90 -13.19
N ALA A 455 8.40 11.09 -13.11
CA ALA A 455 7.66 12.34 -13.22
C ALA A 455 7.00 12.48 -14.61
N CYS A 456 7.69 12.08 -15.68
CA CYS A 456 7.08 11.99 -17.02
C CYS A 456 5.91 10.97 -17.06
N GLN A 457 6.06 9.83 -16.39
CA GLN A 457 4.98 8.83 -16.30
C GLN A 457 3.78 9.38 -15.51
N ASN A 458 4.01 10.09 -14.40
CA ASN A 458 2.93 10.69 -13.59
C ASN A 458 2.10 11.72 -14.38
N VAL A 459 2.70 12.43 -15.33
CA VAL A 459 1.99 13.39 -16.19
C VAL A 459 1.51 12.80 -17.52
N GLU A 460 1.67 11.48 -17.71
CA GLU A 460 1.31 10.75 -18.94
C GLU A 460 1.95 11.40 -20.18
N ARG A 461 3.25 11.70 -20.10
CA ARG A 461 4.07 12.21 -21.21
C ARG A 461 5.35 11.42 -21.30
N PRO A 462 5.35 10.27 -22.00
CA PRO A 462 6.55 9.50 -22.31
C PRO A 462 7.66 10.38 -22.88
N ASN A 463 8.89 10.17 -22.40
CA ASN A 463 10.05 10.91 -22.84
C ASN A 463 11.19 9.94 -23.18
N GLU A 464 11.33 9.66 -24.47
CA GLU A 464 12.29 8.66 -24.96
C GLU A 464 13.74 9.08 -24.71
N LYS A 465 14.06 10.39 -24.70
CA LYS A 465 15.40 10.90 -24.34
C LYS A 465 15.76 10.51 -22.92
N ILE A 466 14.86 10.76 -21.96
CA ILE A 466 15.09 10.42 -20.54
C ILE A 466 15.19 8.91 -20.37
N LEU A 467 14.30 8.15 -21.00
CA LEU A 467 14.34 6.68 -20.96
C LEU A 467 15.69 6.14 -21.47
N ASN A 468 16.19 6.64 -22.58
CA ASN A 468 17.47 6.23 -23.14
C ASN A 468 18.64 6.53 -22.19
N LEU A 469 18.62 7.66 -21.48
CA LEU A 469 19.61 7.98 -20.44
C LEU A 469 19.53 7.00 -19.25
N VAL A 470 18.34 6.65 -18.81
CA VAL A 470 18.12 5.65 -17.74
C VAL A 470 18.63 4.27 -18.17
N LEU A 471 18.29 3.81 -19.38
CA LEU A 471 18.75 2.53 -19.91
C LEU A 471 20.26 2.47 -20.20
N ALA A 472 20.90 3.61 -20.39
CA ALA A 472 22.36 3.73 -20.54
C ALA A 472 23.11 3.88 -19.20
N SER A 473 22.40 3.95 -18.07
CA SER A 473 23.01 4.14 -16.75
C SER A 473 23.97 3.01 -16.38
N LYS A 474 25.06 3.33 -15.67
CA LYS A 474 25.95 2.32 -15.06
C LYS A 474 25.24 1.52 -13.94
N ASN A 475 24.20 2.07 -13.33
CA ASN A 475 23.46 1.46 -12.23
C ASN A 475 22.43 0.45 -12.78
N GLY A 476 22.56 -0.82 -12.43
CA GLY A 476 21.65 -1.90 -12.87
C GLY A 476 20.20 -1.70 -12.41
N ASN A 477 19.99 -1.15 -11.20
CA ASN A 477 18.64 -0.87 -10.71
C ASN A 477 17.95 0.25 -11.50
N ALA A 478 18.71 1.26 -11.93
CA ALA A 478 18.16 2.30 -12.82
C ALA A 478 17.76 1.70 -14.18
N ARG A 479 18.64 0.86 -14.79
CA ARG A 479 18.29 0.16 -16.04
C ARG A 479 17.08 -0.75 -15.87
N SER A 480 16.93 -1.42 -14.72
CA SER A 480 15.73 -2.23 -14.41
C SER A 480 14.47 -1.39 -14.36
N ALA A 481 14.53 -0.18 -13.76
CA ALA A 481 13.41 0.76 -13.78
C ALA A 481 13.07 1.21 -15.22
N GLY A 482 14.08 1.46 -16.06
CA GLY A 482 13.91 1.76 -17.49
C GLY A 482 13.29 0.59 -18.26
N ALA A 483 13.74 -0.64 -18.03
CA ALA A 483 13.15 -1.84 -18.64
C ALA A 483 11.68 -2.03 -18.22
N ARG A 484 11.37 -1.74 -16.96
CA ARG A 484 10.00 -1.80 -16.42
C ARG A 484 9.06 -0.83 -17.12
N ILE A 485 9.49 0.39 -17.43
CA ILE A 485 8.61 1.40 -18.01
C ILE A 485 8.23 1.09 -19.45
N LEU A 486 8.99 0.23 -20.15
CA LEU A 486 8.67 -0.19 -21.53
C LEU A 486 7.28 -0.80 -21.63
N ARG A 487 6.78 -1.48 -20.58
CA ARG A 487 5.40 -2.02 -20.54
C ARG A 487 4.30 -0.97 -20.61
N TYR A 488 4.61 0.26 -20.22
CA TYR A 488 3.66 1.38 -20.22
C TYR A 488 3.82 2.30 -21.45
N TRP A 489 5.05 2.45 -21.94
CA TRP A 489 5.38 3.43 -22.96
C TRP A 489 5.57 2.87 -24.36
N HIS A 490 5.51 1.54 -24.56
CA HIS A 490 5.83 0.89 -25.84
C HIS A 490 5.06 1.46 -27.04
N GLY A 491 3.84 1.98 -26.83
CA GLY A 491 3.02 2.58 -27.88
C GLY A 491 3.52 3.95 -28.37
N ASP A 492 4.32 4.63 -27.53
CA ASP A 492 4.80 6.01 -27.76
C ASP A 492 6.30 6.05 -28.11
N LEU A 493 6.97 4.90 -28.15
CA LEU A 493 8.41 4.80 -28.43
C LEU A 493 8.66 4.52 -29.90
N SER A 494 9.78 5.06 -30.41
CA SER A 494 10.19 4.88 -31.81
C SER A 494 10.53 3.41 -32.12
N ASP A 495 11.28 2.72 -31.24
CA ASP A 495 11.66 1.31 -31.39
C ASP A 495 11.69 0.57 -30.03
N PRO A 496 10.52 0.20 -29.49
CA PRO A 496 10.43 -0.49 -28.22
C PRO A 496 11.05 -1.91 -28.27
N VAL A 497 11.08 -2.56 -29.45
CA VAL A 497 11.61 -3.93 -29.60
C VAL A 497 13.13 -3.94 -29.43
N SER A 498 13.86 -3.00 -30.06
CA SER A 498 15.31 -2.88 -29.86
C SER A 498 15.68 -2.55 -28.42
N LEU A 499 14.88 -1.70 -27.76
CA LEU A 499 15.10 -1.40 -26.34
C LEU A 499 14.88 -2.63 -25.44
N LEU A 500 13.86 -3.43 -25.72
CA LEU A 500 13.61 -4.71 -25.06
C LEU A 500 14.75 -5.71 -25.28
N ALA A 501 15.21 -5.87 -26.53
CA ALA A 501 16.30 -6.78 -26.87
C ALA A 501 17.60 -6.43 -26.10
N LYS A 502 17.93 -5.14 -26.06
CA LYS A 502 19.06 -4.64 -25.30
C LYS A 502 18.91 -4.90 -23.80
N ALA A 503 17.73 -4.67 -23.22
CA ALA A 503 17.47 -4.90 -21.81
C ALA A 503 17.41 -6.40 -21.46
N ALA A 504 16.94 -7.27 -22.37
CA ALA A 504 16.93 -8.72 -22.19
C ALA A 504 18.34 -9.33 -22.19
N SER A 505 19.31 -8.66 -22.80
CA SER A 505 20.73 -9.04 -22.81
C SER A 505 21.59 -8.24 -21.81
N ASP A 506 20.97 -7.63 -20.81
CA ASP A 506 21.68 -6.83 -19.80
C ASP A 506 22.47 -7.72 -18.82
N PRO A 507 23.70 -7.32 -18.41
CA PRO A 507 24.47 -8.07 -17.42
C PRO A 507 23.77 -8.17 -16.04
N PHE A 508 22.89 -7.21 -15.71
CA PHE A 508 22.17 -7.18 -14.43
C PHE A 508 20.89 -8.04 -14.49
N PRO A 509 20.76 -9.10 -13.67
CA PRO A 509 19.66 -10.07 -13.79
C PRO A 509 18.28 -9.46 -13.72
N ARG A 510 18.09 -8.47 -12.84
CA ARG A 510 16.79 -7.80 -12.65
C ARG A 510 16.38 -6.99 -13.87
N THR A 511 17.34 -6.41 -14.62
CA THR A 511 17.03 -5.73 -15.88
C THR A 511 16.49 -6.72 -16.91
N ARG A 512 17.12 -7.92 -17.03
CA ARG A 512 16.63 -9.00 -17.92
C ARG A 512 15.22 -9.44 -17.54
N MET A 513 14.97 -9.66 -16.24
CA MET A 513 13.64 -10.04 -15.74
C MET A 513 12.58 -8.98 -16.12
N GLU A 514 12.85 -7.70 -15.90
CA GLU A 514 11.92 -6.63 -16.23
C GLU A 514 11.71 -6.49 -17.74
N ALA A 515 12.72 -6.77 -18.57
CA ALA A 515 12.59 -6.81 -20.03
C ALA A 515 11.66 -7.95 -20.49
N ILE A 516 11.84 -9.16 -19.95
CA ILE A 516 10.97 -10.32 -20.23
C ILE A 516 9.52 -10.01 -19.87
N LEU A 517 9.29 -9.47 -18.67
CA LEU A 517 7.96 -9.08 -18.22
C LEU A 517 7.34 -8.00 -19.10
N SER A 518 8.15 -7.02 -19.53
CA SER A 518 7.68 -5.93 -20.38
C SER A 518 7.39 -6.37 -21.82
N ALA A 519 8.10 -7.37 -22.33
CA ALA A 519 7.84 -7.95 -23.64
C ALA A 519 6.41 -8.53 -23.76
N GLY A 520 5.86 -9.06 -22.66
CA GLY A 520 4.48 -9.56 -22.62
C GLY A 520 3.40 -8.48 -22.79
N TYR A 521 3.76 -7.21 -22.72
CA TYR A 521 2.85 -6.07 -22.91
C TYR A 521 2.96 -5.44 -24.32
N VAL A 522 4.03 -5.75 -25.06
CA VAL A 522 4.23 -5.20 -26.41
C VAL A 522 3.54 -6.10 -27.44
N PRO A 523 2.51 -5.61 -28.15
CA PRO A 523 1.69 -6.44 -29.04
C PRO A 523 2.40 -6.70 -30.39
N ARG A 524 3.62 -7.22 -30.35
CA ARG A 524 4.43 -7.57 -31.52
C ARG A 524 5.11 -8.91 -31.31
N SER A 525 5.11 -9.77 -32.32
CA SER A 525 5.78 -11.08 -32.26
C SER A 525 7.29 -10.97 -32.00
N GLU A 526 7.92 -9.91 -32.52
CA GLU A 526 9.33 -9.61 -32.37
C GLU A 526 9.73 -9.31 -30.92
N ALA A 527 8.79 -8.79 -30.11
CA ALA A 527 9.04 -8.52 -28.68
C ALA A 527 9.32 -9.81 -27.91
N PHE A 528 8.60 -10.91 -28.25
CA PHE A 528 8.89 -12.23 -27.67
C PHE A 528 10.28 -12.72 -28.08
N SER A 529 10.65 -12.60 -29.36
CA SER A 529 11.97 -12.96 -29.86
C SER A 529 13.08 -12.14 -29.18
N ALA A 530 12.85 -10.85 -28.95
CA ALA A 530 13.77 -9.98 -28.23
C ALA A 530 14.00 -10.45 -26.78
N ALA A 531 12.96 -10.95 -26.11
CA ALA A 531 13.06 -11.45 -24.73
C ALA A 531 13.90 -12.74 -24.63
N LEU A 532 14.03 -13.53 -25.71
CA LEU A 532 14.83 -14.75 -25.72
C LEU A 532 16.33 -14.50 -25.51
N GLY A 533 16.84 -13.28 -25.74
CA GLY A 533 18.21 -12.90 -25.42
C GLY A 533 18.60 -13.12 -23.94
N ALA A 534 17.60 -13.18 -23.05
CA ALA A 534 17.85 -13.52 -21.66
C ALA A 534 18.30 -14.97 -21.43
N LEU A 535 18.05 -15.87 -22.36
CA LEU A 535 18.44 -17.29 -22.27
C LEU A 535 19.95 -17.51 -22.42
N ASP A 536 20.69 -16.53 -22.90
CA ASP A 536 22.15 -16.57 -23.01
C ASP A 536 22.85 -16.43 -21.65
N TYR A 537 22.08 -16.17 -20.60
CA TYR A 537 22.56 -15.98 -19.23
C TYR A 537 22.13 -17.14 -18.32
N PRO A 538 22.91 -17.41 -17.25
CA PRO A 538 22.52 -18.40 -16.25
C PRO A 538 21.13 -18.09 -15.67
N ARG A 539 20.39 -19.13 -15.33
CA ARG A 539 19.13 -19.00 -14.57
C ARG A 539 19.46 -18.66 -13.13
N ASP A 540 18.78 -17.69 -12.60
CA ASP A 540 18.88 -17.25 -11.20
C ASP A 540 17.99 -18.12 -10.30
#